data_c5d093234867ff493adebd8fa69cd77f
#
_entry.id   c5d093234867ff493adebd8fa69cd77f
#
_cell.length_a   1.000
_cell.length_b   1.000
_cell.length_c   1.000
_cell.angle_alpha   90.00
_cell.angle_beta   90.00
_cell.angle_gamma   90.00
#
_symmetry.space_group_name_H-M   'P 1'
#
loop_
_entity.id
_entity.type
_entity.pdbx_description
1 polymer ?
#
loop_
_entity_poly.entity_id
_entity_poly.type
_entity_poly.pdbx_seq_one_letter_code
_entity_poly.pdbx_strand_id
1 'polypeptide(L)'
;MQTLALIAAFGVVSLGLTILGMGGVAPIFSHPPLMALAVVVCLLLVASTFTSGNLSSGEREDRGNRWVLAVFGVLQLMVAYLPAYTDRIGFWTIDGDSIRWLGVVLFAAGGVLRMWPVFVLGRRFSGLVAIQPGHALVTDGIYGIIRNPSYLGFIINTLGWGLAFRSMVGVILAALHIPPIVARIRAEEAMLRMQFDGEFDRYSDRTYRLIPGLY
;
A
#
# COMPACT_ATOMS: atom_id res chain seq x y z
N MET A 1 17.06 13.35 -4.63
CA MET A 1 17.87 12.71 -3.59
C MET A 1 17.19 12.67 -2.22
N GLN A 2 16.61 13.76 -1.71
CA GLN A 2 15.96 13.80 -0.38
C GLN A 2 14.77 12.82 -0.25
N THR A 3 13.91 12.71 -1.26
CA THR A 3 12.75 11.81 -1.25
C THR A 3 13.15 10.33 -1.15
N LEU A 4 14.18 9.92 -1.89
CA LEU A 4 14.68 8.54 -1.85
C LEU A 4 15.28 8.20 -0.48
N ALA A 5 16.00 9.14 0.11
CA ALA A 5 16.56 8.99 1.46
C ALA A 5 15.46 8.85 2.52
N LEU A 6 14.37 9.61 2.42
CA LEU A 6 13.22 9.51 3.34
C LEU A 6 12.50 8.17 3.20
N ILE A 7 12.28 7.67 1.98
CA ILE A 7 11.65 6.36 1.74
C ILE A 7 12.54 5.25 2.30
N ALA A 8 13.85 5.31 2.04
CA ALA A 8 14.80 4.33 2.56
C ALA A 8 14.85 4.35 4.09
N ALA A 9 14.92 5.54 4.71
CA ALA A 9 14.92 5.69 6.16
C ALA A 9 13.62 5.13 6.78
N PHE A 10 12.45 5.41 6.19
CA PHE A 10 11.19 4.85 6.64
C PHE A 10 11.15 3.32 6.53
N GLY A 11 11.70 2.77 5.44
CA GLY A 11 11.84 1.32 5.25
C GLY A 11 12.73 0.67 6.31
N VAL A 12 13.89 1.27 6.60
CA VAL A 12 14.81 0.79 7.65
C VAL A 12 14.14 0.83 9.03
N VAL A 13 13.45 1.93 9.36
CA VAL A 13 12.73 2.06 10.64
C VAL A 13 11.63 1.00 10.73
N SER A 14 10.86 0.78 9.67
CA SER A 14 9.79 -0.23 9.64
C SER A 14 10.32 -1.64 9.82
N LEU A 15 11.41 -2.01 9.16
CA LEU A 15 12.07 -3.31 9.34
C LEU A 15 12.63 -3.46 10.76
N GLY A 16 13.25 -2.42 11.31
CA GLY A 16 13.74 -2.40 12.68
C GLY A 16 12.61 -2.61 13.70
N LEU A 17 11.48 -1.94 13.52
CA LEU A 17 10.29 -2.12 14.35
C LEU A 17 9.72 -3.54 14.26
N THR A 18 9.71 -4.13 13.07
CA THR A 18 9.27 -5.52 12.89
C THR A 18 10.18 -6.50 13.62
N ILE A 19 11.49 -6.36 13.48
CA ILE A 19 12.48 -7.20 14.19
C ILE A 19 12.34 -7.02 15.70
N LEU A 20 12.15 -5.80 16.17
CA LEU A 20 11.91 -5.50 17.59
C LEU A 20 10.61 -6.17 18.08
N GLY A 21 9.52 -6.07 17.29
CA GLY A 21 8.24 -6.73 17.55
C GLY A 21 8.40 -8.25 17.69
N MET A 22 9.13 -8.88 16.78
CA MET A 22 9.43 -10.33 16.84
C MET A 22 10.34 -10.73 18.02
N GLY A 23 11.01 -9.78 18.67
CA GLY A 23 12.03 -10.05 19.68
C GLY A 23 13.39 -10.49 19.13
N GLY A 24 13.66 -10.19 17.86
CA GLY A 24 14.88 -10.50 17.15
C GLY A 24 14.64 -11.12 15.78
N VAL A 25 15.69 -11.58 15.13
CA VAL A 25 15.65 -12.18 13.78
C VAL A 25 15.42 -13.71 13.79
N ALA A 26 15.60 -14.37 14.92
CA ALA A 26 15.50 -15.83 15.02
C ALA A 26 14.14 -16.37 14.55
N PRO A 27 12.97 -15.75 14.84
CA PRO A 27 11.68 -16.22 14.36
C PRO A 27 11.56 -16.29 12.84
N ILE A 28 12.30 -15.49 12.09
CA ILE A 28 12.31 -15.55 10.61
C ILE A 28 12.82 -16.92 10.15
N PHE A 29 13.83 -17.46 10.80
CA PHE A 29 14.45 -18.73 10.42
C PHE A 29 13.75 -19.96 11.00
N SER A 30 12.97 -19.79 12.08
CA SER A 30 12.21 -20.88 12.70
C SER A 30 10.84 -21.13 12.08
N HIS A 31 10.31 -20.16 11.29
CA HIS A 31 9.00 -20.27 10.65
C HIS A 31 9.13 -20.12 9.13
N PRO A 32 8.99 -21.19 8.32
CA PRO A 32 9.09 -21.11 6.86
C PRO A 32 8.21 -20.00 6.22
N PRO A 33 6.98 -19.73 6.66
CA PRO A 33 6.20 -18.63 6.13
C PRO A 33 6.85 -17.24 6.36
N LEU A 34 7.48 -17.02 7.53
CA LEU A 34 8.15 -15.74 7.80
C LEU A 34 9.44 -15.59 6.98
N MET A 35 10.13 -16.69 6.69
CA MET A 35 11.27 -16.68 5.76
C MET A 35 10.79 -16.31 4.35
N ALA A 36 9.70 -16.93 3.87
CA ALA A 36 9.09 -16.59 2.59
C ALA A 36 8.63 -15.11 2.55
N LEU A 37 8.02 -14.61 3.64
CA LEU A 37 7.66 -13.20 3.77
C LEU A 37 8.88 -12.29 3.62
N ALA A 38 9.99 -12.60 4.30
CA ALA A 38 11.23 -11.83 4.20
C ALA A 38 11.78 -11.80 2.77
N VAL A 39 11.73 -12.93 2.05
CA VAL A 39 12.11 -13.00 0.63
C VAL A 39 11.21 -12.10 -0.21
N VAL A 40 9.89 -12.16 -0.03
CA VAL A 40 8.93 -11.32 -0.77
C VAL A 40 9.19 -9.82 -0.46
N VAL A 41 9.45 -9.46 0.80
CA VAL A 41 9.82 -8.08 1.18
C VAL A 41 11.06 -7.63 0.42
N CYS A 42 12.12 -8.44 0.40
CA CYS A 42 13.35 -8.13 -0.34
C CYS A 42 13.07 -7.96 -1.85
N LEU A 43 12.28 -8.84 -2.46
CA LEU A 43 11.93 -8.73 -3.88
C LEU A 43 11.15 -7.45 -4.20
N LEU A 44 10.16 -7.09 -3.35
CA LEU A 44 9.39 -5.86 -3.52
C LEU A 44 10.27 -4.61 -3.28
N LEU A 45 11.20 -4.65 -2.33
CA LEU A 45 12.16 -3.56 -2.13
C LEU A 45 13.07 -3.39 -3.35
N VAL A 46 13.62 -4.48 -3.88
CA VAL A 46 14.41 -4.43 -5.12
C VAL A 46 13.57 -3.90 -6.28
N ALA A 47 12.34 -4.40 -6.47
CA ALA A 47 11.44 -3.90 -7.51
C ALA A 47 11.14 -2.40 -7.35
N SER A 48 11.02 -1.90 -6.11
CA SER A 48 10.78 -0.47 -5.85
C SER A 48 11.93 0.43 -6.28
N THR A 49 13.16 -0.08 -6.36
CA THR A 49 14.31 0.72 -6.85
C THR A 49 14.22 1.06 -8.33
N PHE A 50 13.46 0.27 -9.09
CA PHE A 50 13.21 0.53 -10.52
C PHE A 50 12.01 1.46 -10.75
N THR A 51 11.35 1.91 -9.69
CA THR A 51 10.24 2.86 -9.80
C THR A 51 10.74 4.28 -9.52
N SER A 52 10.32 5.25 -10.32
CA SER A 52 10.55 6.66 -10.03
C SER A 52 9.53 7.11 -9.00
N GLY A 53 9.83 6.92 -7.71
CA GLY A 53 9.04 7.50 -6.62
C GLY A 53 8.96 9.02 -6.77
N ASN A 54 7.77 9.56 -7.01
CA ASN A 54 7.56 10.99 -7.23
C ASN A 54 6.70 11.55 -6.08
N LEU A 55 7.23 12.53 -5.35
CA LEU A 55 6.49 13.35 -4.37
C LEU A 55 6.41 14.81 -4.87
N SER A 56 6.44 15.00 -6.19
CA SER A 56 6.27 16.32 -6.79
C SER A 56 4.83 16.80 -6.61
N SER A 57 4.68 18.08 -6.25
CA SER A 57 3.38 18.77 -6.23
C SER A 57 2.78 18.98 -7.63
N GLY A 58 3.56 18.69 -8.70
CA GLY A 58 3.11 18.86 -10.07
C GLY A 58 2.65 20.28 -10.39
N GLU A 59 1.76 20.40 -11.36
CA GLU A 59 1.13 21.67 -11.76
C GLU A 59 0.01 22.09 -10.80
N ARG A 60 -0.66 21.14 -10.20
CA ARG A 60 -1.74 21.36 -9.21
C ARG A 60 -1.68 20.29 -8.13
N GLU A 61 -1.80 20.69 -6.87
CA GLU A 61 -1.79 19.80 -5.69
C GLU A 61 -2.95 20.14 -4.75
N ASP A 62 -3.64 19.10 -4.23
CA ASP A 62 -4.55 19.25 -3.09
C ASP A 62 -3.77 19.16 -1.75
N ARG A 63 -3.36 20.33 -1.25
CA ARG A 63 -2.66 20.43 0.04
C ARG A 63 -3.55 20.06 1.23
N GLY A 64 -4.87 20.19 1.08
CA GLY A 64 -5.85 19.81 2.12
C GLY A 64 -5.84 18.32 2.42
N ASN A 65 -5.36 17.48 1.48
CA ASN A 65 -5.29 16.03 1.65
C ASN A 65 -3.97 15.53 2.29
N ARG A 66 -3.02 16.40 2.59
CA ARG A 66 -1.69 16.01 3.17
C ARG A 66 -1.79 15.30 4.52
N TRP A 67 -2.84 15.57 5.32
CA TRP A 67 -3.07 14.89 6.59
C TRP A 67 -3.15 13.36 6.44
N VAL A 68 -3.62 12.87 5.29
CA VAL A 68 -3.70 11.43 4.98
C VAL A 68 -2.32 10.78 5.01
N LEU A 69 -1.28 11.50 4.55
CA LEU A 69 0.10 10.99 4.58
C LEU A 69 0.59 10.81 6.02
N ALA A 70 0.25 11.74 6.92
CA ALA A 70 0.61 11.63 8.34
C ALA A 70 -0.10 10.43 8.99
N VAL A 71 -1.41 10.26 8.72
CA VAL A 71 -2.19 9.10 9.19
C VAL A 71 -1.61 7.79 8.65
N PHE A 72 -1.29 7.73 7.36
CA PHE A 72 -0.64 6.55 6.78
C PHE A 72 0.72 6.26 7.44
N GLY A 73 1.52 7.29 7.68
CA GLY A 73 2.81 7.13 8.35
C GLY A 73 2.66 6.49 9.74
N VAL A 74 1.75 7.02 10.56
CA VAL A 74 1.47 6.48 11.90
C VAL A 74 0.94 5.06 11.83
N LEU A 75 -0.08 4.79 11.02
CA LEU A 75 -0.65 3.45 10.86
C LEU A 75 0.39 2.44 10.35
N GLN A 76 1.25 2.84 9.42
CA GLN A 76 2.31 1.96 8.91
C GLN A 76 3.37 1.63 9.95
N LEU A 77 3.73 2.56 10.84
CA LEU A 77 4.62 2.25 11.97
C LEU A 77 3.96 1.27 12.94
N MET A 78 2.65 1.42 13.19
CA MET A 78 1.88 0.47 14.00
C MET A 78 1.82 -0.92 13.33
N VAL A 79 1.59 -0.97 12.00
CA VAL A 79 1.60 -2.21 11.20
C VAL A 79 2.98 -2.87 11.22
N ALA A 80 4.05 -2.10 11.23
CA ALA A 80 5.40 -2.65 11.27
C ALA A 80 5.70 -3.34 12.63
N TYR A 81 5.19 -2.82 13.74
CA TYR A 81 5.52 -3.31 15.08
C TYR A 81 4.46 -4.26 15.65
N LEU A 82 3.19 -3.82 15.70
CA LEU A 82 2.16 -4.48 16.49
C LEU A 82 1.83 -5.91 16.02
N PRO A 83 1.68 -6.23 14.73
CA PRO A 83 1.41 -7.61 14.31
C PRO A 83 2.50 -8.58 14.75
N ALA A 84 3.76 -8.21 14.56
CA ALA A 84 4.89 -9.03 14.97
C ALA A 84 4.96 -9.19 16.51
N TYR A 85 4.68 -8.13 17.23
CA TYR A 85 4.65 -8.14 18.71
C TYR A 85 3.52 -9.00 19.24
N THR A 86 2.29 -8.85 18.74
CA THR A 86 1.12 -9.63 19.19
C THR A 86 1.25 -11.11 18.86
N ASP A 87 1.84 -11.46 17.72
CA ASP A 87 2.17 -12.84 17.37
C ASP A 87 3.18 -13.45 18.38
N ARG A 88 4.24 -12.70 18.72
CA ARG A 88 5.24 -13.14 19.67
C ARG A 88 4.67 -13.44 21.05
N ILE A 89 3.78 -12.58 21.56
CA ILE A 89 3.19 -12.76 22.91
C ILE A 89 1.90 -13.61 22.92
N GLY A 90 1.46 -14.11 21.75
CA GLY A 90 0.23 -14.89 21.62
C GLY A 90 -1.04 -14.09 21.90
N PHE A 91 -1.01 -12.75 21.72
CA PHE A 91 -2.16 -11.91 22.00
C PHE A 91 -3.05 -11.78 20.76
N TRP A 92 -4.29 -12.22 20.88
CA TRP A 92 -5.32 -12.12 19.85
C TRP A 92 -4.85 -12.65 18.48
N THR A 93 -4.24 -13.83 18.52
CA THR A 93 -3.71 -14.52 17.35
C THR A 93 -4.75 -15.41 16.68
N ILE A 94 -4.63 -15.56 15.39
CA ILE A 94 -5.41 -16.50 14.58
C ILE A 94 -4.59 -17.80 14.49
N ASP A 95 -5.19 -18.95 14.84
CA ASP A 95 -4.47 -20.21 14.86
C ASP A 95 -4.16 -20.78 13.47
N GLY A 96 -3.04 -21.51 13.43
CA GLY A 96 -2.60 -22.31 12.29
C GLY A 96 -1.58 -21.66 11.37
N ASP A 97 -0.62 -22.45 10.88
CA ASP A 97 0.40 -21.99 9.92
C ASP A 97 -0.19 -21.69 8.53
N SER A 98 -1.33 -22.27 8.19
CA SER A 98 -2.02 -22.01 6.93
C SER A 98 -2.39 -20.53 6.78
N ILE A 99 -2.72 -19.84 7.90
CA ILE A 99 -3.04 -18.42 7.88
C ILE A 99 -1.80 -17.57 7.58
N ARG A 100 -0.61 -17.99 8.06
CA ARG A 100 0.65 -17.31 7.72
C ARG A 100 0.93 -17.40 6.22
N TRP A 101 0.76 -18.59 5.62
CA TRP A 101 0.95 -18.78 4.18
C TRP A 101 -0.06 -17.97 3.37
N LEU A 102 -1.33 -17.95 3.77
CA LEU A 102 -2.32 -17.05 3.16
C LEU A 102 -1.87 -15.59 3.25
N GLY A 103 -1.35 -15.18 4.41
CA GLY A 103 -0.79 -13.85 4.63
C GLY A 103 0.35 -13.53 3.65
N VAL A 104 1.30 -14.46 3.46
CA VAL A 104 2.42 -14.30 2.52
C VAL A 104 1.92 -14.14 1.08
N VAL A 105 0.97 -14.98 0.67
CA VAL A 105 0.38 -14.91 -0.69
C VAL A 105 -0.33 -13.57 -0.91
N LEU A 106 -1.15 -13.13 0.05
CA LEU A 106 -1.84 -11.84 -0.04
C LEU A 106 -0.84 -10.68 -0.01
N PHE A 107 0.20 -10.75 0.83
CA PHE A 107 1.24 -9.73 0.88
C PHE A 107 1.95 -9.59 -0.48
N ALA A 108 2.32 -10.71 -1.10
CA ALA A 108 2.96 -10.72 -2.40
C ALA A 108 2.02 -10.19 -3.50
N ALA A 109 0.80 -10.73 -3.59
CA ALA A 109 -0.20 -10.31 -4.58
C ALA A 109 -0.56 -8.83 -4.45
N GLY A 110 -0.81 -8.37 -3.21
CA GLY A 110 -1.07 -6.97 -2.92
C GLY A 110 0.11 -6.06 -3.25
N GLY A 111 1.34 -6.51 -2.96
CA GLY A 111 2.56 -5.79 -3.31
C GLY A 111 2.73 -5.62 -4.81
N VAL A 112 2.53 -6.68 -5.59
CA VAL A 112 2.55 -6.64 -7.06
C VAL A 112 1.47 -5.70 -7.59
N LEU A 113 0.23 -5.84 -7.12
CA LEU A 113 -0.89 -4.99 -7.53
C LEU A 113 -0.65 -3.51 -7.17
N ARG A 114 0.00 -3.22 -6.03
CA ARG A 114 0.36 -1.87 -5.60
C ARG A 114 1.42 -1.24 -6.52
N MET A 115 2.40 -2.03 -6.96
CA MET A 115 3.51 -1.54 -7.78
C MET A 115 3.14 -1.44 -9.26
N TRP A 116 2.24 -2.28 -9.75
CA TRP A 116 1.82 -2.30 -11.15
C TRP A 116 1.46 -0.92 -11.71
N PRO A 117 0.60 -0.11 -11.04
CA PRO A 117 0.29 1.24 -11.49
C PRO A 117 1.50 2.17 -11.58
N VAL A 118 2.48 2.00 -10.69
CA VAL A 118 3.70 2.81 -10.72
C VAL A 118 4.50 2.56 -12.00
N PHE A 119 4.57 1.31 -12.45
CA PHE A 119 5.23 0.95 -13.72
C PHE A 119 4.41 1.43 -14.93
N VAL A 120 3.08 1.28 -14.90
CA VAL A 120 2.19 1.71 -16.01
C VAL A 120 2.17 3.23 -16.15
N LEU A 121 2.03 3.96 -15.06
CA LEU A 121 1.97 5.42 -15.07
C LEU A 121 3.36 6.07 -15.18
N GLY A 122 4.42 5.39 -14.73
CA GLY A 122 5.79 5.88 -14.78
C GLY A 122 5.92 7.28 -14.14
N ARG A 123 6.40 8.26 -14.91
CA ARG A 123 6.61 9.65 -14.44
C ARG A 123 5.33 10.39 -14.08
N ARG A 124 4.16 9.92 -14.51
CA ARG A 124 2.84 10.48 -14.17
C ARG A 124 2.35 10.06 -12.80
N PHE A 125 2.91 8.98 -12.23
CA PHE A 125 2.58 8.54 -10.88
C PHE A 125 3.11 9.54 -9.85
N SER A 126 2.26 9.96 -8.91
CA SER A 126 2.66 10.80 -7.77
C SER A 126 2.17 10.19 -6.46
N GLY A 127 3.01 10.25 -5.44
CA GLY A 127 2.64 9.93 -4.06
C GLY A 127 1.82 11.05 -3.39
N LEU A 128 1.65 12.21 -4.06
CA LEU A 128 0.75 13.30 -3.66
C LEU A 128 -0.52 13.27 -4.51
N VAL A 129 -1.60 13.87 -4.02
CA VAL A 129 -2.79 14.16 -4.83
C VAL A 129 -2.44 15.35 -5.71
N ALA A 130 -1.92 15.09 -6.92
CA ALA A 130 -1.35 16.11 -7.79
C ALA A 130 -1.44 15.73 -9.27
N ILE A 131 -1.70 16.74 -10.12
CA ILE A 131 -1.64 16.62 -11.58
C ILE A 131 -0.20 16.88 -12.02
N GLN A 132 0.39 15.93 -12.71
CA GLN A 132 1.75 16.04 -13.24
C GLN A 132 1.72 16.68 -14.66
N PRO A 133 2.83 17.32 -15.11
CA PRO A 133 2.94 17.82 -16.47
C PRO A 133 2.70 16.72 -17.51
N GLY A 134 1.85 17.01 -18.50
CA GLY A 134 1.49 16.06 -19.55
C GLY A 134 0.66 14.88 -19.04
N HIS A 135 -0.09 15.06 -17.95
CA HIS A 135 -0.98 14.04 -17.40
C HIS A 135 -2.04 13.68 -18.45
N ALA A 136 -2.15 12.39 -18.77
CA ALA A 136 -3.20 11.83 -19.61
C ALA A 136 -3.99 10.80 -18.80
N LEU A 137 -5.29 10.74 -19.03
CA LEU A 137 -6.14 9.74 -18.38
C LEU A 137 -5.82 8.36 -18.93
N VAL A 138 -5.36 7.44 -18.06
CA VAL A 138 -5.11 6.04 -18.42
C VAL A 138 -6.39 5.26 -18.12
N THR A 139 -6.95 4.61 -19.15
CA THR A 139 -8.27 3.95 -19.07
C THR A 139 -8.24 2.50 -19.54
N ASP A 140 -7.07 1.97 -19.90
CA ASP A 140 -6.85 0.63 -20.43
C ASP A 140 -6.25 -0.34 -19.38
N GLY A 141 -6.13 -1.62 -19.76
CA GLY A 141 -5.62 -2.65 -18.86
C GLY A 141 -6.46 -2.75 -17.57
N ILE A 142 -5.78 -2.79 -16.41
CA ILE A 142 -6.44 -2.86 -15.10
C ILE A 142 -7.30 -1.62 -14.80
N TYR A 143 -6.92 -0.46 -15.38
CA TYR A 143 -7.68 0.78 -15.25
C TYR A 143 -9.01 0.74 -16.02
N GLY A 144 -9.17 -0.16 -16.98
CA GLY A 144 -10.45 -0.43 -17.63
C GLY A 144 -11.47 -1.13 -16.72
N ILE A 145 -11.04 -1.64 -15.56
CA ILE A 145 -11.88 -2.36 -14.59
C ILE A 145 -11.99 -1.56 -13.29
N ILE A 146 -10.86 -1.21 -12.69
CA ILE A 146 -10.78 -0.47 -11.42
C ILE A 146 -9.89 0.77 -11.56
N ARG A 147 -10.38 1.90 -11.02
CA ARG A 147 -9.68 3.19 -11.13
C ARG A 147 -8.49 3.32 -10.17
N ASN A 148 -8.52 2.60 -9.06
CA ASN A 148 -7.56 2.76 -7.97
C ASN A 148 -6.86 1.44 -7.59
N PRO A 149 -6.21 0.72 -8.53
CA PRO A 149 -5.62 -0.60 -8.28
C PRO A 149 -4.50 -0.55 -7.24
N SER A 150 -3.73 0.54 -7.16
CA SER A 150 -2.67 0.71 -6.17
C SER A 150 -3.20 0.73 -4.73
N TYR A 151 -4.36 1.34 -4.49
CA TYR A 151 -4.98 1.35 -3.15
C TYR A 151 -5.56 -0.01 -2.78
N LEU A 152 -6.15 -0.73 -3.73
CA LEU A 152 -6.58 -2.12 -3.51
C LEU A 152 -5.37 -2.99 -3.16
N GLY A 153 -4.29 -2.88 -3.92
CA GLY A 153 -3.03 -3.56 -3.64
C GLY A 153 -2.47 -3.24 -2.25
N PHE A 154 -2.56 -1.97 -1.83
CA PHE A 154 -2.12 -1.55 -0.50
C PHE A 154 -2.93 -2.21 0.63
N ILE A 155 -4.27 -2.26 0.51
CA ILE A 155 -5.14 -2.91 1.51
C ILE A 155 -4.83 -4.40 1.59
N ILE A 156 -4.75 -5.09 0.44
CA ILE A 156 -4.45 -6.53 0.37
C ILE A 156 -3.06 -6.82 0.94
N ASN A 157 -2.06 -6.00 0.62
CA ASN A 157 -0.69 -6.14 1.12
C ASN A 157 -0.65 -5.97 2.65
N THR A 158 -1.30 -4.94 3.20
CA THR A 158 -1.33 -4.68 4.64
C THR A 158 -2.10 -5.78 5.39
N LEU A 159 -3.22 -6.27 4.83
CA LEU A 159 -3.96 -7.42 5.37
C LEU A 159 -3.08 -8.66 5.36
N GLY A 160 -2.37 -8.93 4.25
CA GLY A 160 -1.44 -10.04 4.13
C GLY A 160 -0.34 -9.99 5.19
N TRP A 161 0.19 -8.81 5.48
CA TRP A 161 1.16 -8.61 6.58
C TRP A 161 0.58 -9.02 7.94
N GLY A 162 -0.62 -8.54 8.27
CA GLY A 162 -1.32 -8.91 9.51
C GLY A 162 -1.52 -10.41 9.66
N LEU A 163 -1.95 -11.09 8.58
CA LEU A 163 -2.18 -12.53 8.57
C LEU A 163 -0.87 -13.34 8.61
N ALA A 164 0.20 -12.87 7.98
CA ALA A 164 1.51 -13.53 8.05
C ALA A 164 2.06 -13.59 9.48
N PHE A 165 1.72 -12.60 10.32
CA PHE A 165 1.96 -12.60 11.76
C PHE A 165 0.77 -13.13 12.57
N ARG A 166 -0.22 -13.79 11.99
CA ARG A 166 -1.41 -14.33 12.65
C ARG A 166 -2.13 -13.31 13.55
N SER A 167 -1.99 -12.03 13.30
CA SER A 167 -2.41 -10.95 14.19
C SER A 167 -3.77 -10.39 13.81
N MET A 168 -4.77 -10.53 14.68
CA MET A 168 -6.05 -9.84 14.53
C MET A 168 -5.87 -8.33 14.64
N VAL A 169 -4.92 -7.85 15.45
CA VAL A 169 -4.55 -6.42 15.51
C VAL A 169 -4.07 -5.94 14.15
N GLY A 170 -3.27 -6.74 13.44
CA GLY A 170 -2.85 -6.44 12.07
C GLY A 170 -4.01 -6.35 11.08
N VAL A 171 -4.99 -7.24 11.20
CA VAL A 171 -6.23 -7.19 10.39
C VAL A 171 -7.02 -5.90 10.65
N ILE A 172 -7.17 -5.51 11.90
CA ILE A 172 -7.84 -4.25 12.27
C ILE A 172 -7.07 -3.04 11.74
N LEU A 173 -5.75 -3.04 11.86
CA LEU A 173 -4.93 -1.97 11.30
C LEU A 173 -5.07 -1.87 9.78
N ALA A 174 -5.18 -2.99 9.06
CA ALA A 174 -5.48 -2.98 7.64
C ALA A 174 -6.85 -2.33 7.35
N ALA A 175 -7.87 -2.65 8.13
CA ALA A 175 -9.19 -2.03 8.02
C ALA A 175 -9.17 -0.53 8.36
N LEU A 176 -8.37 -0.09 9.32
CA LEU A 176 -8.22 1.32 9.69
C LEU A 176 -7.57 2.17 8.59
N HIS A 177 -6.93 1.57 7.59
CA HIS A 177 -6.46 2.30 6.41
C HIS A 177 -7.59 2.66 5.43
N ILE A 178 -8.75 1.99 5.50
CA ILE A 178 -9.84 2.19 4.54
C ILE A 178 -10.37 3.65 4.56
N PRO A 179 -10.70 4.27 5.71
CA PRO A 179 -11.21 5.64 5.73
C PRO A 179 -10.26 6.68 5.09
N PRO A 180 -8.96 6.74 5.44
CA PRO A 180 -8.04 7.68 4.80
C PRO A 180 -7.80 7.35 3.31
N ILE A 181 -7.85 6.07 2.89
CA ILE A 181 -7.81 5.68 1.48
C ILE A 181 -9.02 6.24 0.74
N VAL A 182 -10.23 6.08 1.28
CA VAL A 182 -11.45 6.62 0.67
C VAL A 182 -11.40 8.14 0.56
N ALA A 183 -10.92 8.84 1.59
CA ALA A 183 -10.73 10.30 1.55
C ALA A 183 -9.76 10.70 0.43
N ARG A 184 -8.67 9.96 0.29
CA ARG A 184 -7.67 10.20 -0.75
C ARG A 184 -8.19 9.93 -2.16
N ILE A 185 -8.86 8.80 -2.37
CA ILE A 185 -9.49 8.47 -3.66
C ILE A 185 -10.46 9.57 -4.08
N ARG A 186 -11.30 10.07 -3.15
CA ARG A 186 -12.25 11.15 -3.46
C ARG A 186 -11.54 12.44 -3.87
N ALA A 187 -10.45 12.79 -3.22
CA ALA A 187 -9.66 13.96 -3.56
C ALA A 187 -8.98 13.82 -4.94
N GLU A 188 -8.40 12.64 -5.23
CA GLU A 188 -7.80 12.36 -6.54
C GLU A 188 -8.83 12.38 -7.67
N GLU A 189 -9.99 11.72 -7.49
CA GLU A 189 -11.07 11.74 -8.48
C GLU A 189 -11.65 13.14 -8.70
N ALA A 190 -11.74 13.97 -7.65
CA ALA A 190 -12.17 15.36 -7.78
C ALA A 190 -11.19 16.19 -8.62
N MET A 191 -9.89 15.99 -8.42
CA MET A 191 -8.87 16.65 -9.24
C MET A 191 -8.89 16.18 -10.71
N LEU A 192 -9.02 14.86 -10.92
CA LEU A 192 -9.11 14.30 -12.28
C LEU A 192 -10.37 14.80 -13.01
N ARG A 193 -11.50 14.92 -12.31
CA ARG A 193 -12.73 15.48 -12.86
C ARG A 193 -12.56 16.94 -13.27
N MET A 194 -11.88 17.75 -12.45
CA MET A 194 -11.57 19.14 -12.81
C MET A 194 -10.60 19.27 -13.98
N GLN A 195 -9.71 18.28 -14.19
CA GLN A 195 -8.71 18.29 -15.24
C GLN A 195 -9.24 17.77 -16.58
N PHE A 196 -10.07 16.73 -16.56
CA PHE A 196 -10.52 15.98 -17.73
C PHE A 196 -12.03 16.10 -18.00
N ASP A 197 -12.76 16.85 -17.15
CA ASP A 197 -14.19 17.15 -17.29
C ASP A 197 -14.99 15.90 -17.72
N GLY A 198 -15.85 15.99 -18.75
CA GLY A 198 -16.68 14.90 -19.21
C GLY A 198 -15.96 13.65 -19.70
N GLU A 199 -14.63 13.69 -19.94
CA GLU A 199 -13.85 12.47 -20.25
C GLU A 199 -13.73 11.59 -19.02
N PHE A 200 -13.43 12.19 -17.85
CA PHE A 200 -13.36 11.45 -16.59
C PHE A 200 -14.72 10.90 -16.17
N ASP A 201 -15.80 11.62 -16.40
CA ASP A 201 -17.16 11.15 -16.07
C ASP A 201 -17.52 9.91 -16.88
N ARG A 202 -17.32 9.92 -18.21
CA ARG A 202 -17.51 8.73 -19.06
C ARG A 202 -16.64 7.54 -18.64
N TYR A 203 -15.42 7.78 -18.17
CA TYR A 203 -14.54 6.74 -17.64
C TYR A 203 -15.08 6.21 -16.31
N SER A 204 -15.54 7.08 -15.41
CA SER A 204 -16.05 6.69 -14.10
C SER A 204 -17.34 5.87 -14.17
N ASP A 205 -18.18 6.09 -15.17
CA ASP A 205 -19.44 5.37 -15.35
C ASP A 205 -19.26 3.89 -15.73
N ARG A 206 -18.13 3.53 -16.34
CA ARG A 206 -17.84 2.17 -16.82
C ARG A 206 -16.86 1.39 -15.95
N THR A 207 -16.35 1.98 -14.88
CA THR A 207 -15.30 1.39 -14.03
C THR A 207 -15.63 1.49 -12.56
N TYR A 208 -15.09 0.58 -11.75
CA TYR A 208 -15.26 0.59 -10.30
C TYR A 208 -14.16 1.42 -9.64
N ARG A 209 -14.46 2.02 -8.48
CA ARG A 209 -13.46 2.78 -7.72
C ARG A 209 -12.34 1.90 -7.18
N LEU A 210 -12.70 0.80 -6.54
CA LEU A 210 -11.75 -0.05 -5.82
C LEU A 210 -12.05 -1.54 -5.98
N ILE A 211 -13.28 -1.97 -5.65
CA ILE A 211 -13.69 -3.37 -5.67
C ILE A 211 -14.85 -3.53 -6.64
N PRO A 212 -14.69 -4.36 -7.71
CA PRO A 212 -15.77 -4.60 -8.66
C PRO A 212 -17.05 -5.07 -7.98
N GLY A 213 -18.17 -4.42 -8.30
CA GLY A 213 -19.48 -4.75 -7.76
C GLY A 213 -19.77 -4.24 -6.34
N LEU A 214 -18.79 -3.67 -5.63
CA LEU A 214 -18.97 -3.18 -4.26
C LEU A 214 -18.72 -1.66 -4.12
N TYR A 215 -17.62 -1.15 -4.68
CA TYR A 215 -17.26 0.28 -4.55
C TYR A 215 -16.36 0.75 -5.71
#